data_bdeefa49a2c81e2a8d749fe8b143235c
#
_entry.id   bdeefa49a2c81e2a8d749fe8b143235c
#
_cell.length_a   1.000
_cell.length_b   1.000
_cell.length_c   1.000
_cell.angle_alpha   90.00
_cell.angle_beta   90.00
_cell.angle_gamma   90.00
#
_symmetry.space_group_name_H-M   'P 1'
#
loop_
_entity.id
_entity.type
_entity.pdbx_description
1 polymer ?
#
loop_
_entity_poly.entity_id
_entity_poly.type
_entity_poly.pdbx_seq_one_letter_code
_entity_poly.pdbx_strand_id
1 'polypeptide(L)'
;MQLKNLETYRHFKKSKRLSVKWDSYFSVYDKIFKQYKNKKIKVVEVGVANGGSLFIWRKLFGKKAKIIGVDANPISKKMRKYGFKIYLGDQSDPNFWKKFFKKEGKIDIILDDGGHKNLQQISTVHYALPYINNGGLIVVEDMASSYIKKEF
;
A
#
# COMPACT_ATOMS: atom_id res chain seq x y z
N MET A 1 5.23 -23.79 3.56
CA MET A 1 4.23 -23.33 4.58
C MET A 1 2.88 -23.24 3.88
N GLN A 2 1.81 -23.84 4.46
CA GLN A 2 0.50 -23.80 3.81
C GLN A 2 -0.10 -22.39 3.92
N LEU A 3 -0.61 -21.84 2.80
CA LEU A 3 -1.21 -20.49 2.70
C LEU A 3 -2.26 -20.22 3.79
N LYS A 4 -3.11 -21.21 4.07
CA LYS A 4 -4.18 -21.09 5.09
C LYS A 4 -3.67 -20.75 6.51
N ASN A 5 -2.39 -20.99 6.78
CA ASN A 5 -1.78 -20.69 8.08
C ASN A 5 -1.28 -19.24 8.16
N LEU A 6 -1.19 -18.55 7.03
CA LEU A 6 -0.77 -17.14 6.97
C LEU A 6 -1.91 -16.22 7.42
N GLU A 7 -1.58 -15.27 8.28
CA GLU A 7 -2.58 -14.36 8.84
C GLU A 7 -3.13 -13.39 7.79
N THR A 8 -2.25 -12.80 6.98
CA THR A 8 -2.66 -11.91 5.89
C THR A 8 -3.53 -12.63 4.88
N TYR A 9 -3.21 -13.89 4.55
CA TYR A 9 -4.07 -14.72 3.68
C TYR A 9 -5.45 -14.95 4.29
N ARG A 10 -5.53 -15.26 5.60
CA ARG A 10 -6.83 -15.41 6.27
C ARG A 10 -7.65 -14.12 6.26
N HIS A 11 -7.00 -12.96 6.40
CA HIS A 11 -7.70 -11.67 6.27
C HIS A 11 -8.16 -11.42 4.86
N PHE A 12 -7.35 -11.75 3.86
CA PHE A 12 -7.69 -11.68 2.43
C PHE A 12 -8.92 -12.55 2.12
N LYS A 13 -8.91 -13.82 2.49
CA LYS A 13 -10.03 -14.75 2.24
C LYS A 13 -11.32 -14.34 2.93
N LYS A 14 -11.25 -13.67 4.07
CA LYS A 14 -12.41 -13.16 4.81
C LYS A 14 -12.84 -11.76 4.39
N SER A 15 -12.13 -11.14 3.45
CA SER A 15 -12.51 -9.82 2.94
C SER A 15 -13.79 -9.92 2.12
N LYS A 16 -14.77 -9.05 2.43
CA LYS A 16 -16.01 -8.93 1.64
C LYS A 16 -15.81 -8.06 0.39
N ARG A 17 -14.60 -7.55 0.18
CA ARG A 17 -14.26 -6.69 -0.95
C ARG A 17 -13.21 -7.35 -1.81
N LEU A 18 -13.36 -7.16 -3.11
CA LEU A 18 -12.40 -7.65 -4.07
C LEU A 18 -11.02 -7.01 -3.80
N SER A 19 -10.03 -7.86 -3.72
CA SER A 19 -8.62 -7.54 -3.78
C SER A 19 -7.92 -8.66 -4.53
N VAL A 20 -6.90 -8.34 -5.29
CA VAL A 20 -6.11 -9.32 -6.04
C VAL A 20 -4.69 -9.25 -5.49
N LYS A 21 -4.13 -10.42 -5.15
CA LYS A 21 -2.76 -10.54 -4.65
C LYS A 21 -2.20 -11.89 -5.06
N TRP A 22 -0.93 -11.93 -5.39
CA TRP A 22 -0.23 -13.18 -5.64
C TRP A 22 -0.09 -14.00 -4.34
N ASP A 23 -0.30 -15.29 -4.43
CA ASP A 23 -0.21 -16.19 -3.27
C ASP A 23 1.15 -16.11 -2.55
N SER A 24 2.22 -15.91 -3.30
CA SER A 24 3.58 -15.74 -2.77
C SER A 24 3.74 -14.53 -1.86
N TYR A 25 2.95 -13.46 -2.05
CA TYR A 25 3.07 -12.24 -1.27
C TYR A 25 2.67 -12.42 0.20
N PHE A 26 1.70 -13.28 0.48
CA PHE A 26 1.20 -13.44 1.85
C PHE A 26 2.26 -13.90 2.85
N SER A 27 3.19 -14.75 2.42
CA SER A 27 4.31 -15.18 3.27
C SER A 27 5.28 -14.03 3.56
N VAL A 28 5.51 -13.18 2.57
CA VAL A 28 6.34 -11.98 2.71
C VAL A 28 5.66 -10.98 3.65
N TYR A 29 4.37 -10.69 3.46
CA TYR A 29 3.64 -9.77 4.32
C TYR A 29 3.65 -10.21 5.78
N ASP A 30 3.36 -11.48 6.07
CA ASP A 30 3.38 -12.00 7.43
C ASP A 30 4.75 -11.84 8.08
N LYS A 31 5.84 -12.03 7.30
CA LYS A 31 7.21 -11.87 7.78
C LYS A 31 7.56 -10.41 8.06
N ILE A 32 7.39 -9.51 7.06
CA ILE A 32 7.87 -8.13 7.16
C ILE A 32 6.98 -7.25 8.02
N PHE A 33 5.66 -7.52 8.09
CA PHE A 33 4.70 -6.69 8.83
C PHE A 33 4.49 -7.11 10.28
N LYS A 34 5.00 -8.29 10.68
CA LYS A 34 4.83 -8.82 12.05
C LYS A 34 5.18 -7.80 13.14
N GLN A 35 6.28 -7.10 12.96
CA GLN A 35 6.80 -6.13 13.95
C GLN A 35 5.96 -4.86 14.10
N TYR A 36 5.04 -4.58 13.14
CA TYR A 36 4.23 -3.35 13.14
C TYR A 36 2.82 -3.54 13.70
N LYS A 37 2.44 -4.78 14.02
CA LYS A 37 1.09 -5.09 14.50
C LYS A 37 0.80 -4.40 15.83
N ASN A 38 -0.42 -3.84 15.93
CA ASN A 38 -0.92 -3.15 17.12
C ASN A 38 -0.10 -1.92 17.54
N LYS A 39 0.77 -1.41 16.68
CA LYS A 39 1.56 -0.19 16.91
C LYS A 39 0.85 1.04 16.35
N LYS A 40 1.22 2.21 16.90
CA LYS A 40 0.80 3.52 16.36
C LYS A 40 1.70 3.86 15.18
N ILE A 41 1.28 3.44 13.99
CA ILE A 41 2.02 3.62 12.73
C ILE A 41 1.15 4.28 11.67
N LYS A 42 1.80 4.86 10.67
CA LYS A 42 1.18 5.31 9.42
C LYS A 42 1.55 4.36 8.29
N VAL A 43 0.53 3.77 7.69
CA VAL A 43 0.65 2.90 6.53
C VAL A 43 0.00 3.59 5.33
N VAL A 44 0.74 3.71 4.24
CA VAL A 44 0.26 4.27 2.98
C VAL A 44 0.18 3.14 1.97
N GLU A 45 -0.96 3.00 1.29
CA GLU A 45 -1.12 2.13 0.14
C GLU A 45 -1.37 2.99 -1.10
N VAL A 46 -0.55 2.81 -2.12
CA VAL A 46 -0.75 3.36 -3.47
C VAL A 46 -1.46 2.30 -4.29
N GLY A 47 -2.57 2.69 -4.94
CA GLY A 47 -3.48 1.74 -5.59
C GLY A 47 -4.55 1.22 -4.62
N VAL A 48 -5.65 1.94 -4.51
CA VAL A 48 -6.76 1.59 -3.59
C VAL A 48 -7.81 0.71 -4.26
N ALA A 49 -8.05 0.95 -5.55
CA ALA A 49 -9.09 0.26 -6.31
C ALA A 49 -10.43 0.16 -5.54
N ASN A 50 -10.90 -1.05 -5.26
CA ASN A 50 -12.13 -1.31 -4.49
C ASN A 50 -11.94 -1.25 -2.96
N GLY A 51 -10.73 -0.99 -2.49
CA GLY A 51 -10.36 -0.84 -1.08
C GLY A 51 -10.29 -2.15 -0.30
N GLY A 52 -10.25 -3.30 -0.97
CA GLY A 52 -10.18 -4.61 -0.30
C GLY A 52 -8.96 -4.74 0.60
N SER A 53 -7.80 -4.37 0.09
CA SER A 53 -6.51 -4.37 0.79
C SER A 53 -6.48 -3.43 1.99
N LEU A 54 -7.08 -2.24 1.92
CA LEU A 54 -7.15 -1.33 3.07
C LEU A 54 -7.81 -1.98 4.30
N PHE A 55 -8.83 -2.83 4.10
CA PHE A 55 -9.46 -3.58 5.18
C PHE A 55 -8.57 -4.69 5.71
N ILE A 56 -7.77 -5.33 4.84
CA ILE A 56 -6.78 -6.33 5.24
C ILE A 56 -5.74 -5.66 6.15
N TRP A 57 -5.18 -4.53 5.72
CA TRP A 57 -4.20 -3.78 6.50
C TRP A 57 -4.76 -3.28 7.84
N ARG A 58 -5.99 -2.80 7.85
CA ARG A 58 -6.65 -2.40 9.11
C ARG A 58 -6.76 -3.55 10.10
N LYS A 59 -7.08 -4.76 9.63
CA LYS A 59 -7.14 -5.96 10.48
C LYS A 59 -5.75 -6.38 10.95
N LEU A 60 -4.78 -6.38 10.05
CA LEU A 60 -3.42 -6.82 10.32
C LEU A 60 -2.71 -5.89 11.33
N PHE A 61 -2.75 -4.58 11.08
CA PHE A 61 -2.04 -3.60 11.92
C PHE A 61 -2.83 -3.14 13.14
N GLY A 62 -4.14 -3.41 13.19
CA GLY A 62 -5.00 -3.07 14.33
C GLY A 62 -5.44 -1.62 14.38
N LYS A 63 -6.20 -1.29 15.43
CA LYS A 63 -6.91 0.01 15.58
C LYS A 63 -5.98 1.22 15.76
N LYS A 64 -4.75 1.01 16.21
CA LYS A 64 -3.78 2.10 16.44
C LYS A 64 -3.12 2.58 15.16
N ALA A 65 -3.15 1.78 14.09
CA ALA A 65 -2.55 2.12 12.83
C ALA A 65 -3.46 3.08 12.03
N LYS A 66 -2.85 4.10 11.44
CA LYS A 66 -3.49 5.00 10.48
C LYS A 66 -3.25 4.46 9.07
N ILE A 67 -4.31 3.98 8.43
CA ILE A 67 -4.25 3.48 7.06
C ILE A 67 -4.69 4.60 6.10
N ILE A 68 -3.83 4.92 5.16
CA ILE A 68 -4.00 5.99 4.17
C ILE A 68 -3.93 5.35 2.78
N GLY A 69 -4.88 5.68 1.93
CA GLY A 69 -4.86 5.28 0.51
C GLY A 69 -4.50 6.44 -0.40
N VAL A 70 -3.73 6.15 -1.43
CA VAL A 70 -3.43 7.03 -2.56
C VAL A 70 -3.94 6.37 -3.84
N ASP A 71 -4.68 7.08 -4.67
CA ASP A 71 -5.21 6.54 -5.92
C ASP A 71 -5.45 7.67 -6.93
N ALA A 72 -5.24 7.40 -8.21
CA ALA A 72 -5.59 8.33 -9.28
C ALA A 72 -7.10 8.33 -9.57
N ASN A 73 -7.78 7.21 -9.33
CA ASN A 73 -9.20 7.05 -9.62
C ASN A 73 -10.08 7.65 -8.50
N PRO A 74 -10.97 8.63 -8.80
CA PRO A 74 -11.84 9.26 -7.81
C PRO A 74 -12.83 8.30 -7.13
N ILE A 75 -13.08 7.11 -7.70
CA ILE A 75 -13.92 6.07 -7.10
C ILE A 75 -13.40 5.64 -5.73
N SER A 76 -12.08 5.66 -5.53
CA SER A 76 -11.42 5.34 -4.27
C SER A 76 -11.89 6.20 -3.09
N LYS A 77 -12.37 7.43 -3.35
CA LYS A 77 -12.96 8.31 -2.31
C LYS A 77 -14.09 7.66 -1.53
N LYS A 78 -14.78 6.66 -2.12
CA LYS A 78 -15.83 5.90 -1.43
C LYS A 78 -15.32 5.23 -0.16
N MET A 79 -14.01 4.98 -0.04
CA MET A 79 -13.41 4.38 1.15
C MET A 79 -13.40 5.32 2.36
N ARG A 80 -13.57 6.62 2.15
CA ARG A 80 -13.66 7.61 3.24
C ARG A 80 -14.81 7.33 4.21
N LYS A 81 -15.95 6.81 3.72
CA LYS A 81 -17.11 6.44 4.56
C LYS A 81 -16.81 5.32 5.55
N TYR A 82 -15.73 4.58 5.35
CA TYR A 82 -15.24 3.54 6.26
C TYR A 82 -14.10 4.03 7.16
N GLY A 83 -13.85 5.35 7.20
CA GLY A 83 -12.84 5.97 8.05
C GLY A 83 -11.41 5.84 7.51
N PHE A 84 -11.24 5.53 6.20
CA PHE A 84 -9.94 5.61 5.56
C PHE A 84 -9.67 7.03 5.06
N LYS A 85 -8.43 7.49 5.19
CA LYS A 85 -8.00 8.73 4.58
C LYS A 85 -7.54 8.44 3.15
N ILE A 86 -8.18 9.09 2.17
CA ILE A 86 -7.89 8.87 0.76
C ILE A 86 -7.42 10.16 0.13
N TYR A 87 -6.27 10.10 -0.53
CA TYR A 87 -5.70 11.14 -1.38
C TYR A 87 -5.88 10.76 -2.84
N LEU A 88 -6.33 11.71 -3.64
CA LEU A 88 -6.34 11.55 -5.09
C LEU A 88 -5.09 12.20 -5.68
N GLY A 89 -4.42 11.47 -6.52
CA GLY A 89 -3.27 11.94 -7.27
C GLY A 89 -2.60 10.85 -8.07
N ASP A 90 -1.83 11.27 -9.05
CA ASP A 90 -0.98 10.39 -9.84
C ASP A 90 0.33 10.16 -9.07
N GLN A 91 0.68 8.89 -8.87
CA GLN A 91 1.93 8.50 -8.21
C GLN A 91 3.19 8.88 -9.01
N SER A 92 3.07 9.21 -10.30
CA SER A 92 4.17 9.75 -11.10
C SER A 92 4.35 11.26 -10.98
N ASP A 93 3.40 11.99 -10.36
CA ASP A 93 3.46 13.44 -10.22
C ASP A 93 4.27 13.90 -9.00
N PRO A 94 5.43 14.57 -9.20
CA PRO A 94 6.24 15.13 -8.11
C PRO A 94 5.48 16.10 -7.21
N ASN A 95 4.59 16.92 -7.80
CA ASN A 95 3.81 17.92 -7.07
C ASN A 95 2.78 17.27 -6.14
N PHE A 96 2.22 16.13 -6.56
CA PHE A 96 1.36 15.33 -5.70
C PHE A 96 2.12 14.88 -4.44
N TRP A 97 3.30 14.28 -4.59
CA TRP A 97 4.09 13.79 -3.45
C TRP A 97 4.54 14.91 -2.52
N LYS A 98 4.98 16.05 -3.09
CA LYS A 98 5.35 17.23 -2.30
C LYS A 98 4.20 17.70 -1.41
N LYS A 99 2.98 17.80 -1.96
CA LYS A 99 1.77 18.18 -1.20
C LYS A 99 1.37 17.11 -0.19
N PHE A 100 1.47 15.84 -0.56
CA PHE A 100 1.15 14.71 0.29
C PHE A 100 2.03 14.69 1.55
N PHE A 101 3.35 14.71 1.38
CA PHE A 101 4.30 14.65 2.49
C PHE A 101 4.34 15.95 3.31
N LYS A 102 4.09 17.12 2.71
CA LYS A 102 3.88 18.35 3.48
C LYS A 102 2.74 18.20 4.49
N LYS A 103 1.70 17.45 4.14
CA LYS A 103 0.52 17.26 5.00
C LYS A 103 0.64 16.07 5.95
N GLU A 104 1.22 14.97 5.52
CA GLU A 104 1.31 13.74 6.31
C GLU A 104 2.61 13.63 7.11
N GLY A 105 3.69 14.28 6.67
CA GLY A 105 5.00 14.13 7.26
C GLY A 105 5.53 12.70 7.07
N LYS A 106 6.31 12.23 8.03
CA LYS A 106 6.90 10.89 8.00
C LYS A 106 5.87 9.78 8.15
N ILE A 107 6.16 8.65 7.54
CA ILE A 107 5.35 7.43 7.49
C ILE A 107 6.20 6.21 7.86
N ASP A 108 5.56 5.13 8.26
CA ASP A 108 6.26 3.91 8.69
C ASP A 108 6.31 2.86 7.59
N ILE A 109 5.25 2.77 6.79
CA ILE A 109 5.15 1.80 5.69
C ILE A 109 4.51 2.49 4.49
N ILE A 110 5.12 2.33 3.32
CA ILE A 110 4.45 2.56 2.04
C ILE A 110 4.46 1.27 1.24
N LEU A 111 3.31 0.91 0.69
CA LEU A 111 3.12 -0.22 -0.19
C LEU A 111 2.58 0.30 -1.51
N ASP A 112 3.33 0.08 -2.59
CA ASP A 112 2.96 0.44 -3.95
C ASP A 112 2.38 -0.78 -4.68
N ASP A 113 1.08 -0.75 -4.84
CA ASP A 113 0.26 -1.67 -5.64
C ASP A 113 -0.58 -0.84 -6.65
N GLY A 114 0.06 0.16 -7.25
CA GLY A 114 -0.59 1.17 -8.07
C GLY A 114 -0.63 0.82 -9.56
N GLY A 115 -0.06 1.69 -10.39
CA GLY A 115 -0.16 1.55 -11.84
C GLY A 115 0.90 0.67 -12.49
N HIS A 116 1.87 0.16 -11.76
CA HIS A 116 2.92 -0.79 -12.14
C HIS A 116 3.84 -0.37 -13.32
N LYS A 117 3.73 0.88 -13.79
CA LYS A 117 4.70 1.41 -14.76
C LYS A 117 5.99 1.79 -14.06
N ASN A 118 7.13 1.59 -14.73
CA ASN A 118 8.46 1.87 -14.17
C ASN A 118 8.55 3.27 -13.56
N LEU A 119 8.13 4.31 -14.30
CA LEU A 119 8.14 5.68 -13.80
C LEU A 119 7.30 5.84 -12.53
N GLN A 120 6.15 5.18 -12.44
CA GLN A 120 5.25 5.26 -11.28
C GLN A 120 5.89 4.64 -10.05
N GLN A 121 6.44 3.43 -10.18
CA GLN A 121 7.10 2.71 -9.09
C GLN A 121 8.36 3.44 -8.62
N ILE A 122 9.21 3.91 -9.56
CA ILE A 122 10.41 4.70 -9.27
C ILE A 122 10.02 5.98 -8.53
N SER A 123 8.98 6.69 -8.98
CA SER A 123 8.52 7.93 -8.33
C SER A 123 8.04 7.68 -6.92
N THR A 124 7.26 6.62 -6.69
CA THR A 124 6.82 6.26 -5.33
C THR A 124 8.02 6.08 -4.40
N VAL A 125 9.01 5.29 -4.82
CA VAL A 125 10.22 5.04 -4.01
C VAL A 125 11.00 6.34 -3.79
N HIS A 126 11.29 7.08 -4.87
CA HIS A 126 12.09 8.30 -4.83
C HIS A 126 11.51 9.35 -3.87
N TYR A 127 10.21 9.61 -3.98
CA TYR A 127 9.57 10.65 -3.17
C TYR A 127 9.23 10.20 -1.75
N ALA A 128 9.02 8.91 -1.53
CA ALA A 128 8.73 8.39 -0.19
C ALA A 128 9.99 8.23 0.68
N LEU A 129 11.12 7.88 0.09
CA LEU A 129 12.35 7.53 0.82
C LEU A 129 12.76 8.55 1.88
N PRO A 130 12.76 9.89 1.64
CA PRO A 130 13.14 10.89 2.65
C PRO A 130 12.15 10.97 3.82
N TYR A 131 10.96 10.41 3.67
CA TYR A 131 9.87 10.50 4.65
C TYR A 131 9.59 9.16 5.36
N ILE A 132 10.37 8.13 5.11
CA ILE A 132 10.27 6.87 5.84
C ILE A 132 10.93 7.05 7.21
N ASN A 133 10.23 6.64 8.27
CA ASN A 133 10.79 6.57 9.62
C ASN A 133 11.91 5.53 9.70
N ASN A 134 12.83 5.70 10.63
CA ASN A 134 13.86 4.68 10.91
C ASN A 134 13.18 3.34 11.23
N GLY A 135 13.62 2.29 10.53
CA GLY A 135 13.02 0.95 10.63
C GLY A 135 11.69 0.82 9.89
N GLY A 136 11.30 1.81 9.07
CA GLY A 136 10.12 1.73 8.20
C GLY A 136 10.39 0.92 6.93
N LEU A 137 9.36 0.72 6.11
CA LEU A 137 9.40 -0.11 4.91
C LEU A 137 8.86 0.62 3.68
N ILE A 138 9.52 0.39 2.56
CA ILE A 138 8.99 0.62 1.21
C ILE A 138 8.80 -0.75 0.57
N VAL A 139 7.58 -1.07 0.16
CA VAL A 139 7.23 -2.33 -0.52
C VAL A 139 6.67 -1.98 -1.87
N VAL A 140 7.19 -2.58 -2.93
CA VAL A 140 6.71 -2.38 -4.31
C VAL A 140 6.28 -3.73 -4.86
N GLU A 141 5.03 -3.80 -5.32
CA GLU A 141 4.43 -5.01 -5.89
C GLU A 141 4.49 -4.97 -7.41
N ASP A 142 4.32 -6.14 -8.02
CA ASP A 142 4.11 -6.33 -9.47
C ASP A 142 5.16 -5.63 -10.35
N MET A 143 6.44 -5.83 -10.00
CA MET A 143 7.57 -5.27 -10.75
C MET A 143 7.82 -5.96 -12.11
N ALA A 144 6.96 -6.88 -12.52
CA ALA A 144 7.14 -7.65 -13.77
C ALA A 144 7.22 -6.75 -15.01
N SER A 145 6.53 -5.61 -15.02
CA SER A 145 6.60 -4.63 -16.13
C SER A 145 8.01 -4.10 -16.40
N SER A 146 8.89 -4.14 -15.39
CA SER A 146 10.30 -3.73 -15.51
C SER A 146 11.15 -4.70 -16.37
N TYR A 147 10.66 -5.91 -16.56
CA TYR A 147 11.34 -6.97 -17.30
C TYR A 147 10.72 -7.23 -18.68
N ILE A 148 9.56 -6.65 -18.95
CA ILE A 148 8.92 -6.79 -20.26
C ILE A 148 9.59 -5.81 -21.23
N LYS A 149 10.41 -6.33 -22.16
CA LYS A 149 10.84 -5.53 -23.30
C LYS A 149 9.61 -5.17 -24.12
N LYS A 150 9.23 -3.90 -24.14
CA LYS A 150 8.35 -3.41 -25.18
C LYS A 150 9.20 -3.38 -26.46
N GLU A 151 8.89 -4.23 -27.41
CA GLU A 151 9.26 -3.99 -28.78
C GLU A 151 8.51 -2.72 -29.20
N PHE A 152 9.28 -1.67 -29.50
CA PHE A 152 8.75 -0.43 -30.03
C PHE A 152 8.68 -0.54 -31.56
#